data_36ddfe4e85971248574041a9228247d9
#
_entry.id   36ddfe4e85971248574041a9228247d9
#
_cell.length_a   1.000
_cell.length_b   1.000
_cell.length_c   1.000
_cell.angle_alpha   90.00
_cell.angle_beta   90.00
_cell.angle_gamma   90.00
#
_symmetry.space_group_name_H-M   'P 1'
#
loop_
_entity.id
_entity.type
_entity.pdbx_description
1 polymer ?
#
loop_
_entity_poly.entity_id
_entity_poly.type
_entity_poly.pdbx_seq_one_letter_code
_entity_poly.pdbx_strand_id
1 'polypeptide(L)'
;YRKAYYRAFFQQPTGCAVSKPWNEYSGERGILVVQNLHRIFMYIAIIYLPILSYDFWLSINFHDATGDAFGVSVGSLILLLNIILLSGYTFGCHAFRHVVGGGSNDWTGSSINRFKYRMWKFSTKLNERHKDWALFSLFWVMFADFYIWICQDFGFTDYVILGGI
;
A
#
# COMPACT_ATOMS: atom_id res chain seq x y z
N TYR A 1 -22.34 7.95 -6.08
CA TYR A 1 -21.04 7.35 -5.84
C TYR A 1 -20.97 6.55 -4.53
N ARG A 2 -21.37 7.14 -3.43
CA ARG A 2 -21.40 6.51 -2.11
C ARG A 2 -22.31 5.27 -2.08
N LYS A 3 -23.50 5.36 -2.71
CA LYS A 3 -24.44 4.23 -2.84
C LYS A 3 -23.89 3.13 -3.73
N ALA A 4 -23.24 3.46 -4.86
CA ALA A 4 -22.63 2.51 -5.75
C ALA A 4 -21.48 1.76 -5.08
N TYR A 5 -20.68 2.47 -4.29
CA TYR A 5 -19.59 1.88 -3.53
C TYR A 5 -20.09 0.89 -2.47
N TYR A 6 -21.19 1.21 -1.79
CA TYR A 6 -21.80 0.33 -0.80
C TYR A 6 -22.54 -0.87 -1.41
N ARG A 7 -22.78 -0.87 -2.71
CA ARG A 7 -23.40 -1.98 -3.46
C ARG A 7 -22.42 -2.74 -4.32
N ALA A 8 -21.16 -2.70 -3.97
CA ALA A 8 -20.10 -3.39 -4.70
C ALA A 8 -20.29 -4.90 -4.68
N PHE A 9 -20.17 -5.53 -5.84
CA PHE A 9 -20.68 -6.88 -6.04
C PHE A 9 -19.84 -8.01 -5.39
N PHE A 10 -18.60 -7.77 -5.01
CA PHE A 10 -17.79 -8.76 -4.28
C PHE A 10 -18.07 -8.80 -2.78
N GLN A 11 -18.79 -7.84 -2.28
CA GLN A 11 -19.15 -7.76 -0.88
C GLN A 11 -20.46 -7.04 -0.71
N GLN A 12 -21.28 -7.51 0.20
CA GLN A 12 -22.40 -6.70 0.69
C GLN A 12 -21.86 -5.66 1.64
N PRO A 13 -21.98 -4.38 1.31
CA PRO A 13 -21.44 -3.36 2.16
C PRO A 13 -22.52 -2.78 3.05
N THR A 14 -22.89 -3.42 4.08
CA THR A 14 -23.72 -2.81 5.12
C THR A 14 -22.90 -2.03 6.13
N GLY A 15 -21.60 -2.22 6.13
CA GLY A 15 -20.62 -1.50 6.91
C GLY A 15 -19.27 -2.15 6.77
N CYS A 16 -18.20 -1.37 6.73
CA CYS A 16 -16.87 -1.89 6.49
C CYS A 16 -16.39 -2.94 7.49
N ALA A 17 -17.00 -2.97 8.67
CA ALA A 17 -16.61 -3.87 9.75
C ALA A 17 -17.53 -5.08 9.90
N VAL A 18 -18.76 -5.01 9.40
CA VAL A 18 -19.80 -6.02 9.68
C VAL A 18 -20.22 -6.84 8.47
N SER A 19 -19.93 -6.41 7.25
CA SER A 19 -20.32 -7.18 6.07
C SER A 19 -19.38 -8.38 5.84
N LYS A 20 -19.99 -9.54 5.61
CA LYS A 20 -19.23 -10.75 5.25
C LYS A 20 -18.69 -10.63 3.82
N PRO A 21 -17.42 -11.00 3.58
CA PRO A 21 -16.77 -10.81 2.27
C PRO A 21 -17.44 -11.54 1.10
N TRP A 22 -18.14 -12.63 1.35
CA TRP A 22 -18.60 -13.57 0.33
C TRP A 22 -20.10 -13.89 0.41
N ASN A 23 -20.89 -12.99 0.99
CA ASN A 23 -22.34 -13.15 0.97
C ASN A 23 -22.90 -12.90 -0.43
N GLU A 24 -24.01 -13.56 -0.73
CA GLU A 24 -24.76 -13.34 -1.96
C GLU A 24 -25.08 -11.85 -2.14
N TYR A 25 -24.75 -11.36 -3.31
CA TYR A 25 -24.99 -9.99 -3.70
C TYR A 25 -26.16 -9.89 -4.69
N SER A 26 -27.19 -9.18 -4.29
CA SER A 26 -28.38 -8.91 -5.11
C SER A 26 -28.43 -7.47 -5.59
N GLY A 27 -27.34 -6.88 -5.95
CA GLY A 27 -27.24 -5.48 -6.35
C GLY A 27 -27.08 -5.26 -7.86
N GLU A 28 -26.82 -4.00 -8.21
CA GLU A 28 -26.62 -3.57 -9.61
C GLU A 28 -25.38 -4.23 -10.23
N ARG A 29 -25.43 -4.46 -11.54
CA ARG A 29 -24.37 -5.06 -12.34
C ARG A 29 -23.79 -4.03 -13.32
N GLY A 30 -22.81 -4.44 -14.11
CA GLY A 30 -22.25 -3.60 -15.18
C GLY A 30 -21.18 -2.64 -14.66
N ILE A 31 -21.43 -1.34 -14.70
CA ILE A 31 -20.44 -0.31 -14.34
C ILE A 31 -19.88 -0.47 -12.93
N LEU A 32 -20.62 -1.07 -12.00
CA LEU A 32 -20.17 -1.36 -10.65
C LEU A 32 -19.10 -2.46 -10.61
N VAL A 33 -19.11 -3.36 -11.60
CA VAL A 33 -18.04 -4.36 -11.78
C VAL A 33 -16.73 -3.66 -12.05
N VAL A 34 -16.74 -2.67 -12.96
CA VAL A 34 -15.54 -1.88 -13.31
C VAL A 34 -15.01 -1.12 -12.08
N GLN A 35 -15.89 -0.52 -11.28
CA GLN A 35 -15.48 0.17 -10.05
C GLN A 35 -14.86 -0.78 -9.03
N ASN A 36 -15.24 -2.04 -9.01
CA ASN A 36 -14.68 -3.05 -8.13
C ASN A 36 -13.32 -3.60 -8.57
N LEU A 37 -12.88 -3.36 -9.80
CA LEU A 37 -11.53 -3.65 -10.22
C LEU A 37 -10.49 -2.97 -9.33
N HIS A 38 -10.85 -1.86 -8.69
CA HIS A 38 -9.99 -1.21 -7.69
C HIS A 38 -9.50 -2.15 -6.58
N ARG A 39 -10.31 -3.12 -6.19
CA ARG A 39 -9.90 -4.13 -5.21
C ARG A 39 -8.79 -5.05 -5.74
N ILE A 40 -8.85 -5.43 -6.99
CA ILE A 40 -7.80 -6.23 -7.63
C ILE A 40 -6.48 -5.46 -7.62
N PHE A 41 -6.52 -4.19 -8.02
CA PHE A 41 -5.35 -3.32 -7.97
C PHE A 41 -4.81 -3.12 -6.55
N MET A 42 -5.68 -3.06 -5.54
CA MET A 42 -5.25 -3.02 -4.14
C MET A 42 -4.49 -4.29 -3.74
N TYR A 43 -4.93 -5.48 -4.16
CA TYR A 43 -4.18 -6.72 -3.92
C TYR A 43 -2.82 -6.74 -4.62
N ILE A 44 -2.78 -6.27 -5.87
CA ILE A 44 -1.52 -6.11 -6.61
C ILE A 44 -0.58 -5.14 -5.87
N ALA A 45 -1.09 -4.02 -5.38
CA ALA A 45 -0.29 -3.06 -4.60
C ALA A 45 0.25 -3.66 -3.29
N ILE A 46 -0.53 -4.50 -2.60
CA ILE A 46 -0.06 -5.23 -1.41
C ILE A 46 1.11 -6.16 -1.74
N ILE A 47 1.05 -6.85 -2.89
CA ILE A 47 2.16 -7.72 -3.34
C ILE A 47 3.38 -6.89 -3.76
N TYR A 48 3.16 -5.71 -4.30
CA TYR A 48 4.24 -4.84 -4.76
C TYR A 48 5.05 -4.22 -3.62
N LEU A 49 4.44 -3.96 -2.46
CA LEU A 49 5.12 -3.39 -1.29
C LEU A 49 6.32 -4.24 -0.79
N PRO A 50 6.22 -5.58 -0.65
CA PRO A 50 7.39 -6.41 -0.34
C PRO A 50 8.50 -6.33 -1.37
N ILE A 51 8.18 -6.22 -2.67
CA ILE A 51 9.16 -6.09 -3.75
C ILE A 51 9.95 -4.78 -3.57
N LEU A 52 9.25 -3.66 -3.41
CA LEU A 52 9.90 -2.37 -3.14
C LEU A 52 10.71 -2.37 -1.83
N SER A 53 10.25 -3.09 -0.82
CA SER A 53 10.99 -3.24 0.45
C SER A 53 12.27 -4.04 0.26
N TYR A 54 12.26 -5.02 -0.64
CA TYR A 54 13.45 -5.76 -1.01
C TYR A 54 14.44 -4.90 -1.81
N ASP A 55 13.97 -4.09 -2.74
CA ASP A 55 14.79 -3.13 -3.49
C ASP A 55 15.46 -2.12 -2.55
N PHE A 56 14.71 -1.61 -1.57
CA PHE A 56 15.27 -0.77 -0.52
C PHE A 56 16.34 -1.52 0.29
N TRP A 57 16.08 -2.76 0.68
CA TRP A 57 17.06 -3.58 1.39
C TRP A 57 18.35 -3.76 0.60
N LEU A 58 18.25 -4.00 -0.71
CA LEU A 58 19.42 -4.08 -1.59
C LEU A 58 20.15 -2.74 -1.68
N SER A 59 19.43 -1.63 -1.71
CA SER A 59 20.02 -0.28 -1.83
C SER A 59 20.83 0.16 -0.62
N ILE A 60 20.62 -0.43 0.55
CA ILE A 60 21.40 -0.15 1.78
C ILE A 60 22.52 -1.17 2.04
N ASN A 61 22.50 -2.29 1.34
CA ASN A 61 23.53 -3.31 1.43
C ASN A 61 24.32 -3.32 0.11
N PHE A 62 25.46 -2.65 0.11
CA PHE A 62 26.32 -2.60 -1.07
C PHE A 62 27.14 -3.87 -1.18
N HIS A 63 27.12 -4.47 -2.36
CA HIS A 63 28.05 -5.53 -2.75
C HIS A 63 29.13 -4.88 -3.61
N ASP A 64 30.28 -4.65 -3.05
CA ASP A 64 31.44 -4.17 -3.79
C ASP A 64 32.51 -5.26 -3.86
N ALA A 65 33.49 -5.07 -4.76
CA ALA A 65 34.62 -5.98 -4.94
C ALA A 65 35.46 -6.19 -3.66
N THR A 66 35.30 -5.32 -2.67
CA THR A 66 35.97 -5.37 -1.35
C THR A 66 35.17 -6.10 -0.27
N GLY A 67 33.92 -6.47 -0.52
CA GLY A 67 33.03 -7.14 0.42
C GLY A 67 31.67 -6.46 0.59
N ASP A 68 30.91 -6.95 1.55
CA ASP A 68 29.60 -6.41 1.89
C ASP A 68 29.75 -5.17 2.78
N ALA A 69 29.28 -4.04 2.30
CA ALA A 69 29.27 -2.79 3.07
C ALA A 69 27.82 -2.30 3.28
N PHE A 70 27.52 -1.82 4.48
CA PHE A 70 26.26 -1.16 4.78
C PHE A 70 26.39 0.35 4.57
N GLY A 71 25.45 0.93 3.86
CA GLY A 71 25.44 2.38 3.66
C GLY A 71 24.05 2.91 3.33
N VAL A 72 23.86 4.20 3.58
CA VAL A 72 22.63 4.92 3.27
C VAL A 72 22.96 6.04 2.29
N SER A 73 22.36 5.97 1.12
CA SER A 73 22.48 6.98 0.07
C SER A 73 21.22 7.82 -0.06
N VAL A 74 21.28 8.88 -0.88
CA VAL A 74 20.09 9.66 -1.22
C VAL A 74 19.06 8.79 -1.92
N GLY A 75 19.47 7.91 -2.84
CA GLY A 75 18.59 6.97 -3.53
C GLY A 75 17.88 6.02 -2.57
N SER A 76 18.57 5.49 -1.57
CA SER A 76 17.93 4.62 -0.56
C SER A 76 16.89 5.37 0.27
N LEU A 77 17.10 6.64 0.62
CA LEU A 77 16.09 7.45 1.29
C LEU A 77 14.88 7.75 0.40
N ILE A 78 15.10 7.98 -0.89
CA ILE A 78 14.03 8.16 -1.88
C ILE A 78 13.17 6.89 -1.95
N LEU A 79 13.80 5.71 -2.02
CA LEU A 79 13.10 4.41 -2.03
C LEU A 79 12.33 4.18 -0.73
N LEU A 80 12.93 4.49 0.42
CA LEU A 80 12.25 4.36 1.72
C LEU A 80 10.99 5.21 1.79
N LEU A 81 11.08 6.48 1.39
CA LEU A 81 9.92 7.36 1.40
C LEU A 81 8.85 6.91 0.40
N ASN A 82 9.27 6.34 -0.74
CA ASN A 82 8.35 5.73 -1.70
C ASN A 82 7.52 4.60 -1.06
N ILE A 83 8.17 3.70 -0.32
CA ILE A 83 7.49 2.61 0.40
C ILE A 83 6.52 3.17 1.44
N ILE A 84 6.91 4.18 2.21
CA ILE A 84 6.06 4.78 3.24
C ILE A 84 4.80 5.40 2.62
N LEU A 85 4.95 6.19 1.56
CA LEU A 85 3.84 6.86 0.90
C LEU A 85 2.89 5.85 0.23
N LEU A 86 3.45 4.87 -0.48
CA LEU A 86 2.65 3.83 -1.14
C LEU A 86 1.97 2.92 -0.12
N SER A 87 2.59 2.63 1.01
CA SER A 87 1.97 1.90 2.12
C SER A 87 0.80 2.68 2.72
N GLY A 88 0.96 3.99 2.95
CA GLY A 88 -0.12 4.86 3.41
C GLY A 88 -1.31 4.87 2.45
N TYR A 89 -1.05 4.92 1.15
CA TYR A 89 -2.07 4.81 0.11
C TYR A 89 -2.75 3.43 0.11
N THR A 90 -1.98 2.35 0.06
CA THR A 90 -2.48 0.98 -0.06
C THR A 90 -3.30 0.56 1.17
N PHE A 91 -2.76 0.77 2.38
CA PHE A 91 -3.44 0.40 3.62
C PHE A 91 -4.53 1.39 4.03
N GLY A 92 -4.51 2.62 3.50
CA GLY A 92 -5.59 3.59 3.61
C GLY A 92 -6.76 3.33 2.66
N CYS A 93 -6.64 2.37 1.75
CA CYS A 93 -7.68 2.04 0.81
C CYS A 93 -8.95 1.53 1.51
N HIS A 94 -10.11 2.00 1.08
CA HIS A 94 -11.37 1.53 1.62
C HIS A 94 -11.61 0.03 1.32
N ALA A 95 -11.11 -0.48 0.21
CA ALA A 95 -11.16 -1.91 -0.08
C ALA A 95 -10.35 -2.72 0.95
N PHE A 96 -9.19 -2.22 1.39
CA PHE A 96 -8.41 -2.84 2.46
C PHE A 96 -9.16 -2.85 3.79
N ARG A 97 -9.85 -1.75 4.15
CA ARG A 97 -10.72 -1.72 5.34
C ARG A 97 -11.78 -2.81 5.31
N HIS A 98 -12.38 -3.08 4.14
CA HIS A 98 -13.34 -4.17 3.98
C HIS A 98 -12.69 -5.54 4.18
N VAL A 99 -11.49 -5.73 3.68
CA VAL A 99 -10.76 -7.00 3.82
C VAL A 99 -10.44 -7.29 5.28
N VAL A 100 -9.90 -6.33 6.01
CA VAL A 100 -9.49 -6.54 7.40
C VAL A 100 -10.64 -6.49 8.40
N GLY A 101 -11.67 -5.68 8.12
CA GLY A 101 -12.81 -5.49 9.02
C GLY A 101 -14.03 -6.37 8.69
N GLY A 102 -14.09 -6.95 7.50
CA GLY A 102 -15.24 -7.71 7.06
C GLY A 102 -15.43 -9.04 7.80
N GLY A 103 -16.70 -9.42 7.98
CA GLY A 103 -17.08 -10.73 8.56
C GLY A 103 -16.94 -10.82 10.07
N SER A 104 -16.67 -9.74 10.77
CA SER A 104 -16.58 -9.73 12.24
C SER A 104 -17.75 -8.95 12.82
N ASN A 105 -18.58 -9.64 13.63
CA ASN A 105 -19.67 -9.04 14.39
C ASN A 105 -19.28 -8.82 15.86
N ASP A 106 -18.14 -9.34 16.29
CA ASP A 106 -17.62 -9.19 17.64
C ASP A 106 -16.13 -8.88 17.57
N TRP A 107 -15.75 -7.77 18.21
CA TRP A 107 -14.38 -7.28 18.25
C TRP A 107 -13.62 -7.69 19.52
N THR A 108 -14.31 -8.24 20.50
CA THR A 108 -13.77 -8.51 21.83
C THR A 108 -13.54 -9.98 22.12
N GLY A 109 -14.27 -10.88 21.47
CA GLY A 109 -14.36 -12.30 21.81
C GLY A 109 -13.09 -13.10 21.56
N SER A 110 -12.23 -12.71 20.62
CA SER A 110 -11.00 -13.44 20.32
C SER A 110 -9.80 -12.54 20.06
N SER A 111 -8.59 -13.11 20.18
CA SER A 111 -7.35 -12.39 19.87
C SER A 111 -7.30 -11.98 18.40
N ILE A 112 -7.83 -12.79 17.50
CA ILE A 112 -7.91 -12.52 16.07
C ILE A 112 -8.85 -11.33 15.82
N ASN A 113 -9.99 -11.29 16.49
CA ASN A 113 -10.96 -10.18 16.35
C ASN A 113 -10.37 -8.86 16.86
N ARG A 114 -9.63 -8.91 17.97
CA ARG A 114 -8.90 -7.73 18.48
C ARG A 114 -7.83 -7.26 17.53
N PHE A 115 -7.10 -8.16 16.87
CA PHE A 115 -6.11 -7.81 15.84
C PHE A 115 -6.80 -7.17 14.62
N LYS A 116 -7.85 -7.78 14.10
CA LYS A 116 -8.67 -7.22 13.00
C LYS A 116 -9.17 -5.81 13.33
N TYR A 117 -9.63 -5.60 14.55
CA TYR A 117 -10.09 -4.29 15.00
C TYR A 117 -8.96 -3.25 14.98
N ARG A 118 -7.76 -3.60 15.45
CA ARG A 118 -6.60 -2.71 15.40
C ARG A 118 -6.23 -2.35 13.95
N MET A 119 -6.19 -3.32 13.08
CA MET A 119 -5.91 -3.12 11.65
C MET A 119 -6.99 -2.25 11.00
N TRP A 120 -8.25 -2.49 11.33
CA TRP A 120 -9.36 -1.66 10.84
C TRP A 120 -9.27 -0.21 11.34
N LYS A 121 -8.94 0.01 12.60
CA LYS A 121 -8.71 1.37 13.16
C LYS A 121 -7.55 2.07 12.46
N PHE A 122 -6.45 1.37 12.27
CA PHE A 122 -5.28 1.89 11.56
C PHE A 122 -5.64 2.28 10.13
N SER A 123 -6.27 1.37 9.38
CA SER A 123 -6.74 1.66 8.03
C SER A 123 -7.74 2.82 7.98
N THR A 124 -8.62 2.94 8.98
CA THR A 124 -9.57 4.06 9.08
C THR A 124 -8.86 5.40 9.17
N LYS A 125 -7.83 5.49 10.01
CA LYS A 125 -7.05 6.72 10.18
C LYS A 125 -6.31 7.12 8.89
N LEU A 126 -5.75 6.16 8.17
CA LEU A 126 -5.12 6.41 6.88
C LEU A 126 -6.16 6.80 5.80
N ASN A 127 -7.34 6.19 5.84
CA ASN A 127 -8.41 6.43 4.88
C ASN A 127 -8.96 7.87 4.94
N GLU A 128 -8.88 8.55 6.07
CA GLU A 128 -9.29 9.96 6.20
C GLU A 128 -8.54 10.86 5.20
N ARG A 129 -7.30 10.53 4.90
CA ARG A 129 -6.44 11.26 3.95
C ARG A 129 -6.02 10.41 2.74
N HIS A 130 -6.84 9.47 2.34
CA HIS A 130 -6.51 8.53 1.26
C HIS A 130 -6.17 9.24 -0.06
N LYS A 131 -6.88 10.32 -0.40
CA LYS A 131 -6.58 11.13 -1.59
C LYS A 131 -5.21 11.81 -1.53
N ASP A 132 -4.79 12.24 -0.34
CA ASP A 132 -3.51 12.93 -0.16
C ASP A 132 -2.37 11.89 -0.30
N TRP A 133 -2.53 10.71 0.32
CA TRP A 133 -1.61 9.59 0.13
C TRP A 133 -1.50 9.18 -1.35
N ALA A 134 -2.62 9.11 -2.08
CA ALA A 134 -2.64 8.81 -3.51
C ALA A 134 -1.84 9.85 -4.31
N LEU A 135 -2.07 11.12 -4.05
CA LEU A 135 -1.42 12.22 -4.78
C LEU A 135 0.09 12.22 -4.51
N PHE A 136 0.48 12.21 -3.23
CA PHE A 136 1.90 12.25 -2.87
C PHE A 136 2.65 11.00 -3.30
N SER A 137 2.07 9.81 -3.15
CA SER A 137 2.71 8.58 -3.60
C SER A 137 2.91 8.56 -5.12
N LEU A 138 1.94 9.04 -5.90
CA LEU A 138 2.05 9.09 -7.35
C LEU A 138 3.19 9.99 -7.81
N PHE A 139 3.25 11.23 -7.30
CA PHE A 139 4.35 12.14 -7.62
C PHE A 139 5.70 11.62 -7.16
N TRP A 140 5.72 10.97 -5.99
CA TRP A 140 6.96 10.45 -5.45
C TRP A 140 7.50 9.24 -6.21
N VAL A 141 6.63 8.34 -6.66
CA VAL A 141 7.03 7.23 -7.55
C VAL A 141 7.66 7.76 -8.83
N MET A 142 6.99 8.73 -9.49
CA MET A 142 7.54 9.37 -10.69
C MET A 142 8.91 10.00 -10.43
N PHE A 143 9.08 10.66 -9.29
CA PHE A 143 10.36 11.27 -8.90
C PHE A 143 11.42 10.20 -8.64
N ALA A 144 11.09 9.11 -7.95
CA ALA A 144 11.99 8.01 -7.66
C ALA A 144 12.49 7.34 -8.96
N ASP A 145 11.59 7.05 -9.89
CA ASP A 145 11.93 6.49 -11.20
C ASP A 145 12.85 7.43 -11.99
N PHE A 146 12.52 8.73 -11.99
CA PHE A 146 13.33 9.74 -12.64
C PHE A 146 14.74 9.85 -12.03
N TYR A 147 14.85 9.79 -10.69
CA TYR A 147 16.14 9.81 -10.01
C TYR A 147 17.00 8.60 -10.37
N ILE A 148 16.42 7.40 -10.34
CA ILE A 148 17.12 6.17 -10.71
C ILE A 148 17.58 6.25 -12.16
N TRP A 149 16.72 6.70 -13.06
CA TRP A 149 17.07 6.86 -14.48
C TRP A 149 18.24 7.82 -14.69
N ILE A 150 18.26 8.98 -14.02
CA ILE A 150 19.39 9.92 -14.10
C ILE A 150 20.70 9.27 -13.60
N CYS A 151 20.63 8.54 -12.49
CA CYS A 151 21.82 7.86 -11.97
C CYS A 151 22.36 6.81 -12.95
N GLN A 152 21.49 6.08 -13.65
CA GLN A 152 21.87 5.01 -14.55
C GLN A 152 22.37 5.53 -15.92
N ASP A 153 21.60 6.41 -16.56
CA ASP A 153 21.83 6.80 -17.95
C ASP A 153 22.78 8.01 -18.09
N PHE A 154 22.79 8.91 -17.12
CA PHE A 154 23.64 10.09 -17.16
C PHE A 154 24.87 9.98 -16.25
N GLY A 155 25.09 8.84 -15.59
CA GLY A 155 26.25 8.61 -14.74
C GLY A 155 26.29 9.54 -13.51
N PHE A 156 25.12 10.01 -13.07
CA PHE A 156 25.01 10.78 -11.85
C PHE A 156 25.32 9.89 -10.65
N THR A 157 26.34 10.26 -9.88
CA THR A 157 26.76 9.46 -8.72
C THR A 157 25.78 9.66 -7.58
N ASP A 158 25.16 8.61 -7.08
CA ASP A 158 24.32 8.66 -5.90
C ASP A 158 25.15 9.00 -4.66
N TYR A 159 24.75 10.05 -3.95
CA TYR A 159 25.49 10.55 -2.80
C TYR A 159 25.26 9.67 -1.57
N VAL A 160 26.33 9.07 -1.06
CA VAL A 160 26.31 8.26 0.17
C VAL A 160 26.38 9.19 1.38
N ILE A 161 25.38 9.09 2.27
CA ILE A 161 25.23 9.92 3.46
C ILE A 161 25.90 9.27 4.67
N LEU A 162 25.71 7.95 4.82
CA LEU A 162 26.22 7.17 5.93
C LEU A 162 26.75 5.84 5.44
N GLY A 163 27.88 5.42 5.98
CA GLY A 163 28.54 4.19 5.56
C GLY A 163 29.32 4.42 4.26
N GLY A 164 29.86 3.36 3.73
CA GLY A 164 30.70 3.40 2.55
C GLY A 164 32.18 3.34 2.89
N ILE A 165 32.83 2.46 2.22
CA ILE A 165 34.24 2.16 2.06
C ILE A 165 35.14 2.50 3.24
#